data_ffc5648b575a040f2a9a3fcc21191857
#
_entry.id   ffc5648b575a040f2a9a3fcc21191857
#
_cell.length_a   1.000
_cell.length_b   1.000
_cell.length_c   1.000
_cell.angle_alpha   90.00
_cell.angle_beta   90.00
_cell.angle_gamma   90.00
#
_symmetry.space_group_name_H-M   'P 1'
#
loop_
_entity.id
_entity.type
_entity.pdbx_description
1 polymer ?
#
loop_
_entity_poly.entity_id
_entity_poly.type
_entity_poly.pdbx_seq_one_letter_code
_entity_poly.pdbx_strand_id
1 'polypeptide(L)'
;MALDLVATLCDLVRLPSVNPMGRPVSGDFYYEHRVTDYLQELFQRLDVPWHRQQVAPLRDNIVARLDGAVPPEQGGPLLMLEAHQDTVPVDGMIIPPWTPEVRDGRVWGRGSCDIKGGMASMLWAFSRLIDERPAGMPTIIMACSVNEEHGFYGARELAELWKSPDPGALIPRTPDAVVVAEPTLLNVVVAHKGTVRWRCRTSGRAAHSSRPEQGDNAIYHMARVVAALESYARDVAPTLTRHRLVGAPTLSVGVVAGGISVNTVPDDCYIEIDRRVIPGEDPYEARAKVIDYIAQHIPAGTPMKHEDPFIAGRGLSDDHNGTLAEKLGAVAQRSGGGLPQGVPYGTNAPAYAAAGAPTVVFGPGSIDQAHTCDEWVEVSQLVAAGEILYDFARSYR
;
A
#
# COMPACT_ATOMS: atom_id res chain seq x y z
N MET A 1 -19.61 -20.95 -11.62
CA MET A 1 -18.48 -21.91 -11.46
C MET A 1 -17.32 -21.16 -10.83
N ALA A 2 -16.82 -21.66 -9.70
CA ALA A 2 -15.70 -21.01 -8.99
C ALA A 2 -14.46 -20.84 -9.90
N LEU A 3 -13.75 -19.75 -9.72
CA LEU A 3 -12.53 -19.45 -10.50
C LEU A 3 -11.44 -20.50 -10.22
N ASP A 4 -10.54 -20.72 -11.19
CA ASP A 4 -9.26 -21.36 -10.91
C ASP A 4 -8.31 -20.31 -10.33
N LEU A 5 -7.89 -20.50 -9.08
CA LEU A 5 -7.10 -19.52 -8.35
C LEU A 5 -5.74 -19.24 -8.99
N VAL A 6 -5.01 -20.30 -9.37
CA VAL A 6 -3.67 -20.17 -9.97
C VAL A 6 -3.76 -19.56 -11.38
N ALA A 7 -4.75 -20.00 -12.18
CA ALA A 7 -4.99 -19.41 -13.49
C ALA A 7 -5.38 -17.93 -13.38
N THR A 8 -6.25 -17.57 -12.42
CA THR A 8 -6.62 -16.16 -12.17
C THR A 8 -5.40 -15.31 -11.79
N LEU A 9 -4.51 -15.81 -10.92
CA LEU A 9 -3.27 -15.10 -10.62
C LEU A 9 -2.40 -14.94 -11.88
N CYS A 10 -2.23 -16.00 -12.65
CA CYS A 10 -1.46 -15.92 -13.90
C CYS A 10 -2.04 -14.89 -14.88
N ASP A 11 -3.36 -14.81 -15.00
CA ASP A 11 -4.01 -13.81 -15.85
C ASP A 11 -3.75 -12.39 -15.34
N LEU A 12 -3.88 -12.15 -14.04
CA LEU A 12 -3.56 -10.86 -13.43
C LEU A 12 -2.08 -10.45 -13.63
N VAL A 13 -1.13 -11.38 -13.47
CA VAL A 13 0.31 -11.12 -13.67
C VAL A 13 0.61 -10.75 -15.13
N ARG A 14 -0.08 -11.35 -16.12
CA ARG A 14 0.06 -11.00 -17.54
C ARG A 14 -0.36 -9.57 -17.87
N LEU A 15 -1.08 -8.89 -16.99
CA LEU A 15 -1.56 -7.53 -17.18
C LEU A 15 -0.62 -6.54 -16.50
N PRO A 16 0.24 -5.83 -17.24
CA PRO A 16 1.07 -4.78 -16.67
C PRO A 16 0.22 -3.69 -16.00
N SER A 17 0.61 -3.29 -14.81
CA SER A 17 -0.04 -2.21 -14.04
C SER A 17 0.98 -1.41 -13.23
N VAL A 18 2.09 -1.07 -13.87
CA VAL A 18 3.23 -0.43 -13.19
C VAL A 18 2.86 0.96 -12.72
N ASN A 19 3.07 1.21 -11.43
CA ASN A 19 2.96 2.56 -10.87
C ASN A 19 4.18 3.39 -11.33
N PRO A 20 3.97 4.58 -11.89
CA PRO A 20 5.08 5.44 -12.32
C PRO A 20 5.92 6.00 -11.17
N MET A 21 5.52 5.85 -9.91
CA MET A 21 6.23 6.31 -8.71
C MET A 21 6.56 7.81 -8.76
N GLY A 22 5.62 8.63 -9.22
CA GLY A 22 5.81 10.09 -9.40
C GLY A 22 6.73 10.49 -10.56
N ARG A 23 7.24 9.54 -11.35
CA ARG A 23 8.07 9.83 -12.53
C ARG A 23 7.21 10.26 -13.73
N PRO A 24 7.66 11.20 -14.58
CA PRO A 24 6.96 11.60 -15.79
C PRO A 24 7.19 10.56 -16.91
N VAL A 25 6.61 9.37 -16.75
CA VAL A 25 6.72 8.26 -17.69
C VAL A 25 5.39 7.98 -18.35
N SER A 26 5.43 7.42 -19.56
CA SER A 26 4.28 6.95 -20.31
C SER A 26 4.63 5.66 -21.04
N GLY A 27 3.62 4.91 -21.46
CA GLY A 27 3.79 3.65 -22.17
C GLY A 27 2.77 2.61 -21.75
N ASP A 28 2.74 1.51 -22.49
CA ASP A 28 1.68 0.51 -22.40
C ASP A 28 1.66 -0.31 -21.10
N PHE A 29 2.68 -0.25 -20.26
CA PHE A 29 2.73 -1.03 -19.01
C PHE A 29 2.44 -0.20 -17.76
N TYR A 30 2.25 1.11 -17.91
CA TYR A 30 1.92 1.97 -16.78
C TYR A 30 0.42 2.05 -16.54
N TYR A 31 0.08 2.31 -15.28
CA TYR A 31 -1.27 2.47 -14.76
C TYR A 31 -2.12 1.19 -14.76
N GLU A 32 -3.23 1.23 -14.07
CA GLU A 32 -4.02 0.06 -13.68
C GLU A 32 -5.13 -0.32 -14.67
N HIS A 33 -5.42 0.51 -15.68
CA HIS A 33 -6.58 0.36 -16.57
C HIS A 33 -6.78 -1.06 -17.14
N ARG A 34 -5.70 -1.79 -17.48
CA ARG A 34 -5.80 -3.17 -17.99
C ARG A 34 -6.32 -4.14 -16.94
N VAL A 35 -5.85 -4.00 -15.70
CA VAL A 35 -6.35 -4.80 -14.58
C VAL A 35 -7.79 -4.42 -14.28
N THR A 36 -8.12 -3.13 -14.30
CA THR A 36 -9.50 -2.66 -14.10
C THR A 36 -10.45 -3.20 -15.17
N ASP A 37 -10.04 -3.21 -16.44
CA ASP A 37 -10.83 -3.74 -17.54
C ASP A 37 -11.06 -5.25 -17.38
N TYR A 38 -10.03 -6.02 -17.03
CA TYR A 38 -10.14 -7.45 -16.73
C TYR A 38 -11.11 -7.71 -15.57
N LEU A 39 -11.01 -6.95 -14.48
CA LEU A 39 -11.90 -7.08 -13.32
C LEU A 39 -13.34 -6.74 -13.69
N GLN A 40 -13.57 -5.72 -14.49
CA GLN A 40 -14.90 -5.40 -15.00
C GLN A 40 -15.51 -6.56 -15.79
N GLU A 41 -14.77 -7.11 -16.76
CA GLU A 41 -15.20 -8.28 -17.52
C GLU A 41 -15.45 -9.50 -16.63
N LEU A 42 -14.61 -9.68 -15.60
CA LEU A 42 -14.78 -10.76 -14.63
C LEU A 42 -16.07 -10.60 -13.84
N PHE A 43 -16.36 -9.41 -13.30
CA PHE A 43 -17.59 -9.16 -12.54
C PHE A 43 -18.84 -9.26 -13.41
N GLN A 44 -18.77 -8.87 -14.69
CA GLN A 44 -19.84 -9.11 -15.67
C GLN A 44 -20.09 -10.62 -15.88
N ARG A 45 -19.04 -11.43 -16.05
CA ARG A 45 -19.18 -12.90 -16.19
C ARG A 45 -19.71 -13.58 -14.93
N LEU A 46 -19.40 -13.02 -13.74
CA LEU A 46 -19.92 -13.51 -12.47
C LEU A 46 -21.36 -13.04 -12.19
N ASP A 47 -21.94 -12.21 -13.06
CA ASP A 47 -23.29 -11.66 -12.95
C ASP A 47 -23.54 -10.97 -11.60
N VAL A 48 -22.62 -10.12 -11.17
CA VAL A 48 -22.72 -9.31 -9.94
C VAL A 48 -22.72 -7.82 -10.27
N PRO A 49 -23.45 -6.98 -9.51
CA PRO A 49 -23.37 -5.51 -9.62
C PRO A 49 -21.94 -5.03 -9.37
N TRP A 50 -21.47 -4.10 -10.20
CA TRP A 50 -20.15 -3.49 -10.08
C TRP A 50 -20.21 -2.01 -10.43
N HIS A 51 -19.18 -1.25 -9.96
CA HIS A 51 -19.03 0.17 -10.23
C HIS A 51 -17.54 0.53 -10.39
N ARG A 52 -17.22 1.35 -11.39
CA ARG A 52 -15.89 1.98 -11.55
C ARG A 52 -15.94 3.41 -11.04
N GLN A 53 -14.95 3.75 -10.23
CA GLN A 53 -14.75 5.10 -9.72
C GLN A 53 -13.44 5.64 -10.29
N GLN A 54 -13.52 6.63 -11.17
CA GLN A 54 -12.33 7.26 -11.72
C GLN A 54 -11.60 8.10 -10.65
N VAL A 55 -10.37 7.73 -10.35
CA VAL A 55 -9.48 8.44 -9.41
C VAL A 55 -8.56 9.41 -10.16
N ALA A 56 -8.03 8.96 -11.30
CA ALA A 56 -7.19 9.75 -12.20
C ALA A 56 -7.26 9.16 -13.63
N PRO A 57 -6.72 9.82 -14.64
CA PRO A 57 -6.63 9.24 -15.98
C PRO A 57 -5.93 7.87 -15.96
N LEU A 58 -6.56 6.84 -16.55
CA LEU A 58 -6.11 5.44 -16.59
C LEU A 58 -6.01 4.75 -15.21
N ARG A 59 -6.63 5.33 -14.18
CA ARG A 59 -6.63 4.85 -12.80
C ARG A 59 -8.04 4.86 -12.25
N ASP A 60 -8.73 3.75 -12.34
CA ASP A 60 -10.08 3.58 -11.79
C ASP A 60 -10.07 2.52 -10.70
N ASN A 61 -10.60 2.86 -9.53
CA ASN A 61 -11.04 1.85 -8.58
C ASN A 61 -12.20 1.07 -9.19
N ILE A 62 -12.34 -0.19 -8.81
CA ILE A 62 -13.52 -0.98 -9.16
C ILE A 62 -14.02 -1.75 -7.95
N VAL A 63 -15.33 -1.75 -7.75
CA VAL A 63 -15.99 -2.49 -6.67
C VAL A 63 -17.08 -3.38 -7.25
N ALA A 64 -17.27 -4.55 -6.63
CA ALA A 64 -18.40 -5.43 -6.92
C ALA A 64 -19.08 -5.83 -5.61
N ARG A 65 -20.41 -6.09 -5.67
CA ARG A 65 -21.22 -6.44 -4.50
C ARG A 65 -21.88 -7.80 -4.69
N LEU A 66 -21.78 -8.62 -3.65
CA LEU A 66 -22.53 -9.86 -3.49
C LEU A 66 -23.46 -9.71 -2.29
N ASP A 67 -24.75 -9.65 -2.53
CA ASP A 67 -25.74 -9.49 -1.47
C ASP A 67 -25.77 -10.70 -0.53
N GLY A 68 -25.80 -10.41 0.76
CA GLY A 68 -25.96 -11.38 1.84
C GLY A 68 -27.42 -11.77 2.08
N ALA A 69 -27.62 -12.55 3.14
CA ALA A 69 -28.96 -13.00 3.53
C ALA A 69 -29.88 -11.84 4.00
N VAL A 70 -29.29 -10.81 4.61
CA VAL A 70 -29.97 -9.58 5.02
C VAL A 70 -29.19 -8.42 4.41
N PRO A 71 -29.83 -7.52 3.65
CA PRO A 71 -29.19 -6.35 3.08
C PRO A 71 -28.60 -5.43 4.16
N PRO A 72 -27.45 -4.75 3.92
CA PRO A 72 -26.87 -3.80 4.86
C PRO A 72 -27.79 -2.64 5.21
N GLU A 73 -28.66 -2.25 4.29
CA GLU A 73 -29.68 -1.21 4.45
C GLU A 73 -30.79 -1.64 5.46
N GLN A 74 -30.89 -2.93 5.74
CA GLN A 74 -31.81 -3.53 6.72
C GLN A 74 -31.05 -4.04 7.97
N GLY A 75 -29.80 -3.61 8.17
CA GLY A 75 -28.98 -3.98 9.31
C GLY A 75 -28.18 -5.28 9.15
N GLY A 76 -28.14 -5.87 7.95
CA GLY A 76 -27.30 -7.03 7.67
C GLY A 76 -25.80 -6.69 7.70
N PRO A 77 -24.91 -7.66 8.01
CA PRO A 77 -23.47 -7.43 8.06
C PRO A 77 -22.91 -7.09 6.68
N LEU A 78 -21.90 -6.18 6.66
CA LEU A 78 -21.20 -5.73 5.45
C LEU A 78 -19.68 -5.93 5.61
N LEU A 79 -19.13 -6.85 4.85
CA LEU A 79 -17.69 -7.15 4.82
C LEU A 79 -17.07 -6.63 3.51
N MET A 80 -15.93 -5.96 3.58
CA MET A 80 -15.16 -5.56 2.40
C MET A 80 -13.83 -6.31 2.34
N LEU A 81 -13.55 -6.91 1.19
CA LEU A 81 -12.26 -7.47 0.80
C LEU A 81 -11.61 -6.50 -0.19
N GLU A 82 -10.40 -6.05 0.09
CA GLU A 82 -9.73 -5.03 -0.71
C GLU A 82 -8.32 -5.45 -1.12
N ALA A 83 -7.98 -5.21 -2.39
CA ALA A 83 -6.65 -5.42 -2.93
C ALA A 83 -6.30 -4.33 -3.94
N HIS A 84 -5.04 -3.85 -3.93
CA HIS A 84 -4.61 -2.88 -4.92
C HIS A 84 -4.28 -3.51 -6.28
N GLN A 85 -4.36 -2.72 -7.35
CA GLN A 85 -4.18 -3.15 -8.73
C GLN A 85 -2.77 -2.88 -9.27
N ASP A 86 -2.10 -1.85 -8.73
CA ASP A 86 -0.78 -1.44 -9.19
C ASP A 86 0.34 -2.33 -8.67
N THR A 87 1.49 -2.21 -9.30
CA THR A 87 2.74 -2.85 -8.90
C THR A 87 3.89 -1.87 -9.00
N VAL A 88 4.96 -2.10 -8.24
CA VAL A 88 6.20 -1.34 -8.41
C VAL A 88 6.83 -1.55 -9.79
N PRO A 89 7.80 -0.69 -10.20
CA PRO A 89 8.57 -0.85 -11.43
C PRO A 89 9.27 -2.20 -11.55
N VAL A 90 9.58 -2.56 -12.79
CA VAL A 90 10.22 -3.81 -13.15
C VAL A 90 11.73 -3.64 -13.44
N ASP A 91 12.26 -2.46 -13.19
CA ASP A 91 13.68 -2.16 -13.38
C ASP A 91 14.54 -3.14 -12.56
N GLY A 92 15.49 -3.78 -13.19
CA GLY A 92 16.39 -4.74 -12.55
C GLY A 92 15.83 -6.14 -12.30
N MET A 93 14.62 -6.47 -12.78
CA MET A 93 14.12 -7.84 -12.72
C MET A 93 14.98 -8.78 -13.58
N ILE A 94 15.24 -9.98 -13.06
CA ILE A 94 16.02 -11.04 -13.72
C ILE A 94 15.14 -12.14 -14.30
N ILE A 95 13.83 -12.07 -14.06
CA ILE A 95 12.81 -12.95 -14.65
C ILE A 95 11.86 -12.11 -15.53
N PRO A 96 11.16 -12.72 -16.50
CA PRO A 96 10.13 -12.03 -17.28
C PRO A 96 9.00 -11.56 -16.39
N PRO A 97 8.77 -10.23 -16.23
CA PRO A 97 7.84 -9.71 -15.21
C PRO A 97 6.38 -10.09 -15.46
N TRP A 98 5.96 -10.19 -16.71
CA TRP A 98 4.56 -10.41 -17.13
C TRP A 98 4.33 -11.72 -17.87
N THR A 99 5.28 -12.65 -17.80
CA THR A 99 5.14 -14.02 -18.29
C THR A 99 5.15 -14.94 -17.08
N PRO A 100 3.99 -15.13 -16.40
CA PRO A 100 3.95 -15.91 -15.18
C PRO A 100 4.36 -17.36 -15.45
N GLU A 101 5.21 -17.88 -14.58
CA GLU A 101 5.67 -19.26 -14.62
C GLU A 101 5.24 -19.95 -13.32
N VAL A 102 4.58 -21.13 -13.48
CA VAL A 102 4.24 -21.98 -12.34
C VAL A 102 5.29 -23.09 -12.29
N ARG A 103 6.21 -22.99 -11.34
CA ARG A 103 7.27 -23.99 -11.12
C ARG A 103 7.63 -24.12 -9.65
N ASP A 104 8.09 -25.28 -9.24
CA ASP A 104 8.52 -25.58 -7.88
C ASP A 104 7.49 -25.19 -6.79
N GLY A 105 6.18 -25.34 -7.11
CA GLY A 105 5.10 -24.97 -6.21
C GLY A 105 4.88 -23.46 -6.03
N ARG A 106 5.42 -22.63 -6.93
CA ARG A 106 5.38 -21.16 -6.88
C ARG A 106 4.86 -20.57 -8.18
N VAL A 107 4.25 -19.40 -8.09
CA VAL A 107 3.93 -18.55 -9.25
C VAL A 107 4.91 -17.38 -9.26
N TRP A 108 5.68 -17.29 -10.32
CA TRP A 108 6.72 -16.27 -10.53
C TRP A 108 6.20 -15.14 -11.43
N GLY A 109 6.56 -13.89 -11.13
CA GLY A 109 6.21 -12.71 -11.93
C GLY A 109 5.96 -11.49 -11.06
N ARG A 110 6.03 -10.27 -11.64
CA ARG A 110 5.77 -9.02 -10.91
C ARG A 110 4.32 -8.96 -10.46
N GLY A 111 4.11 -8.64 -9.17
CA GLY A 111 2.79 -8.60 -8.55
C GLY A 111 2.28 -9.96 -8.09
N SER A 112 3.02 -11.06 -8.32
CA SER A 112 2.58 -12.38 -7.87
C SER A 112 2.44 -12.45 -6.34
N CYS A 113 3.32 -11.77 -5.62
CA CYS A 113 3.29 -11.62 -4.17
C CYS A 113 2.61 -10.32 -3.74
N ASP A 114 2.97 -9.21 -4.35
CA ASP A 114 2.54 -7.86 -4.00
C ASP A 114 1.81 -7.22 -5.20
N ILE A 115 0.44 -7.36 -5.28
CA ILE A 115 -0.52 -8.02 -4.38
C ILE A 115 -1.55 -8.85 -5.18
N LYS A 116 -1.26 -9.15 -6.46
CA LYS A 116 -2.19 -9.90 -7.34
C LYS A 116 -2.45 -11.31 -6.81
N GLY A 117 -1.53 -11.90 -6.02
CA GLY A 117 -1.77 -13.16 -5.30
C GLY A 117 -2.86 -13.06 -4.26
N GLY A 118 -2.82 -12.02 -3.42
CA GLY A 118 -3.88 -11.72 -2.47
C GLY A 118 -5.21 -11.41 -3.17
N MET A 119 -5.16 -10.61 -4.25
CA MET A 119 -6.32 -10.31 -5.09
C MET A 119 -6.95 -11.59 -5.67
N ALA A 120 -6.14 -12.49 -6.23
CA ALA A 120 -6.62 -13.75 -6.79
C ALA A 120 -7.26 -14.63 -5.72
N SER A 121 -6.70 -14.68 -4.49
CA SER A 121 -7.28 -15.42 -3.37
C SER A 121 -8.63 -14.83 -2.94
N MET A 122 -8.77 -13.50 -2.91
CA MET A 122 -10.04 -12.81 -2.63
C MET A 122 -11.08 -13.05 -3.73
N LEU A 123 -10.69 -12.92 -5.00
CA LEU A 123 -11.58 -13.17 -6.15
C LEU A 123 -12.06 -14.62 -6.20
N TRP A 124 -11.18 -15.56 -5.89
CA TRP A 124 -11.55 -16.97 -5.78
C TRP A 124 -12.58 -17.20 -4.66
N ALA A 125 -12.33 -16.67 -3.46
CA ALA A 125 -13.28 -16.77 -2.36
C ALA A 125 -14.62 -16.12 -2.69
N PHE A 126 -14.60 -14.94 -3.31
CA PHE A 126 -15.78 -14.21 -3.77
C PHE A 126 -16.60 -15.01 -4.80
N SER A 127 -15.93 -15.59 -5.81
CA SER A 127 -16.60 -16.42 -6.83
C SER A 127 -17.23 -17.67 -6.23
N ARG A 128 -16.58 -18.29 -5.27
CA ARG A 128 -17.10 -19.46 -4.56
C ARG A 128 -18.34 -19.11 -3.71
N LEU A 129 -18.34 -17.94 -3.06
CA LEU A 129 -19.51 -17.42 -2.33
C LEU A 129 -20.70 -17.16 -3.27
N ILE A 130 -20.45 -16.70 -4.50
CA ILE A 130 -21.48 -16.52 -5.53
C ILE A 130 -22.10 -17.86 -5.92
N ASP A 131 -21.29 -18.88 -6.15
CA ASP A 131 -21.76 -20.22 -6.56
C ASP A 131 -22.52 -20.94 -5.44
N GLU A 132 -21.98 -20.94 -4.22
CA GLU A 132 -22.51 -21.74 -3.11
C GLU A 132 -23.61 -21.05 -2.30
N ARG A 133 -23.65 -19.72 -2.27
CA ARG A 133 -24.64 -18.92 -1.53
C ARG A 133 -24.88 -19.44 -0.10
N PRO A 134 -23.88 -19.49 0.78
CA PRO A 134 -24.05 -20.04 2.12
C PRO A 134 -25.16 -19.32 2.91
N ALA A 135 -26.00 -20.08 3.61
CA ALA A 135 -27.11 -19.53 4.38
C ALA A 135 -26.62 -18.54 5.46
N GLY A 136 -27.25 -17.36 5.50
CA GLY A 136 -26.93 -16.31 6.49
C GLY A 136 -25.58 -15.61 6.26
N MET A 137 -24.95 -15.72 5.10
CA MET A 137 -23.71 -14.99 4.79
C MET A 137 -23.95 -13.47 4.80
N PRO A 138 -22.92 -12.66 5.10
CA PRO A 138 -22.99 -11.20 5.02
C PRO A 138 -23.01 -10.72 3.57
N THR A 139 -23.32 -9.45 3.36
CA THR A 139 -23.02 -8.79 2.08
C THR A 139 -21.52 -8.61 1.96
N ILE A 140 -20.95 -8.98 0.80
CA ILE A 140 -19.53 -8.89 0.52
C ILE A 140 -19.28 -7.81 -0.56
N ILE A 141 -18.38 -6.91 -0.27
CA ILE A 141 -17.81 -6.00 -1.26
C ILE A 141 -16.43 -6.52 -1.64
N MET A 142 -16.20 -6.78 -2.92
CA MET A 142 -14.88 -6.95 -3.49
C MET A 142 -14.43 -5.61 -4.06
N ALA A 143 -13.42 -4.99 -3.47
CA ALA A 143 -12.89 -3.70 -3.85
C ALA A 143 -11.47 -3.84 -4.38
N CYS A 144 -11.18 -3.20 -5.52
CA CYS A 144 -9.84 -3.17 -6.09
C CYS A 144 -9.44 -1.72 -6.30
N SER A 145 -8.48 -1.25 -5.50
CA SER A 145 -8.02 0.13 -5.49
C SER A 145 -6.85 0.35 -6.44
N VAL A 146 -6.55 1.62 -6.72
CA VAL A 146 -5.40 2.05 -7.52
C VAL A 146 -4.43 2.87 -6.67
N ASN A 147 -3.16 2.94 -7.13
CA ASN A 147 -2.14 3.84 -6.58
C ASN A 147 -1.79 3.59 -5.10
N GLU A 148 -1.69 2.35 -4.69
CA GLU A 148 -1.20 1.97 -3.35
C GLU A 148 0.29 2.29 -3.23
N GLU A 149 1.10 1.85 -4.18
CA GLU A 149 2.56 1.89 -4.21
C GLU A 149 3.13 3.33 -4.14
N HIS A 150 2.30 4.33 -4.50
CA HIS A 150 2.71 5.73 -4.47
C HIS A 150 1.56 6.69 -4.19
N GLY A 151 1.09 6.76 -2.94
CA GLY A 151 0.21 7.83 -2.47
C GLY A 151 -1.12 7.44 -1.85
N PHE A 152 -1.62 6.20 -2.01
CA PHE A 152 -2.86 5.69 -1.39
C PHE A 152 -4.13 6.44 -1.83
N TYR A 153 -4.13 7.06 -3.03
CA TYR A 153 -5.29 7.87 -3.46
C TYR A 153 -6.53 7.02 -3.69
N GLY A 154 -6.37 5.84 -4.32
CA GLY A 154 -7.47 4.93 -4.58
C GLY A 154 -8.22 4.52 -3.32
N ALA A 155 -7.50 4.13 -2.28
CA ALA A 155 -8.10 3.74 -1.01
C ALA A 155 -8.83 4.90 -0.32
N ARG A 156 -8.29 6.12 -0.39
CA ARG A 156 -8.94 7.31 0.15
C ARG A 156 -10.25 7.62 -0.58
N GLU A 157 -10.25 7.57 -1.90
CA GLU A 157 -11.45 7.77 -2.72
C GLU A 157 -12.50 6.67 -2.50
N LEU A 158 -12.08 5.40 -2.34
CA LEU A 158 -12.99 4.32 -1.98
C LEU A 158 -13.65 4.56 -0.63
N ALA A 159 -12.88 5.04 0.36
CA ALA A 159 -13.39 5.34 1.69
C ALA A 159 -14.43 6.47 1.71
N GLU A 160 -14.44 7.35 0.71
CA GLU A 160 -15.48 8.39 0.58
C GLU A 160 -16.84 7.84 0.13
N LEU A 161 -16.88 6.67 -0.54
CA LEU A 161 -18.12 6.12 -1.09
C LEU A 161 -19.21 5.86 -0.05
N TRP A 162 -18.83 5.53 1.19
CA TRP A 162 -19.81 5.28 2.26
C TRP A 162 -20.00 6.46 3.22
N LYS A 163 -19.22 7.53 3.10
CA LYS A 163 -19.41 8.75 3.89
C LYS A 163 -20.59 9.59 3.37
N SER A 164 -20.86 9.51 2.07
CA SER A 164 -21.96 10.20 1.41
C SER A 164 -22.61 9.28 0.38
N PRO A 165 -23.29 8.20 0.80
CA PRO A 165 -23.82 7.21 -0.10
C PRO A 165 -25.00 7.75 -0.90
N ASP A 166 -24.95 7.55 -2.21
CA ASP A 166 -26.11 7.79 -3.08
C ASP A 166 -27.13 6.68 -2.94
N PRO A 167 -28.44 6.94 -3.19
CA PRO A 167 -29.43 5.89 -3.27
C PRO A 167 -29.05 4.83 -4.31
N GLY A 168 -28.92 3.58 -3.90
CA GLY A 168 -28.47 2.47 -4.75
C GLY A 168 -26.95 2.28 -4.82
N ALA A 169 -26.18 2.99 -3.98
CA ALA A 169 -24.74 2.78 -3.87
C ALA A 169 -24.40 1.31 -3.52
N LEU A 170 -23.34 0.78 -4.12
CA LEU A 170 -22.89 -0.59 -3.81
C LEU A 170 -22.39 -0.72 -2.37
N ILE A 171 -21.85 0.35 -1.79
CA ILE A 171 -21.40 0.44 -0.39
C ILE A 171 -22.32 1.46 0.33
N PRO A 172 -23.44 1.03 0.89
CA PRO A 172 -24.47 1.96 1.40
C PRO A 172 -24.17 2.54 2.77
N ARG A 173 -23.19 2.02 3.48
CA ARG A 173 -22.75 2.48 4.81
C ARG A 173 -21.31 2.03 5.08
N THR A 174 -20.75 2.48 6.19
CA THR A 174 -19.44 2.01 6.67
C THR A 174 -19.44 0.48 6.80
N PRO A 175 -18.47 -0.23 6.20
CA PRO A 175 -18.31 -1.67 6.40
C PRO A 175 -18.08 -2.05 7.86
N ASP A 176 -18.66 -3.17 8.30
CA ASP A 176 -18.44 -3.71 9.65
C ASP A 176 -17.04 -4.34 9.80
N ALA A 177 -16.40 -4.66 8.67
CA ALA A 177 -15.04 -5.16 8.60
C ALA A 177 -14.43 -4.90 7.21
N VAL A 178 -13.13 -4.59 7.19
CA VAL A 178 -12.32 -4.50 5.97
C VAL A 178 -11.09 -5.39 6.13
N VAL A 179 -10.84 -6.25 5.15
CA VAL A 179 -9.62 -7.04 5.03
C VAL A 179 -8.85 -6.52 3.82
N VAL A 180 -7.68 -5.93 4.06
CA VAL A 180 -6.77 -5.43 3.01
C VAL A 180 -5.76 -6.52 2.69
N ALA A 181 -5.58 -6.80 1.40
CA ALA A 181 -4.61 -7.79 0.95
C ALA A 181 -3.19 -7.25 1.01
N GLU A 182 -2.29 -8.00 1.66
CA GLU A 182 -0.83 -7.81 1.62
C GLU A 182 -0.11 -9.12 1.94
N PRO A 183 1.19 -9.27 1.60
CA PRO A 183 1.93 -10.49 1.89
C PRO A 183 2.29 -10.60 3.39
N THR A 184 1.46 -11.28 4.16
CA THR A 184 1.56 -11.39 5.62
C THR A 184 1.89 -12.80 6.13
N LEU A 185 2.23 -13.74 5.24
CA LEU A 185 2.41 -15.16 5.60
C LEU A 185 1.20 -15.75 6.32
N LEU A 186 -0.03 -15.36 5.90
CA LEU A 186 -1.30 -15.75 6.49
C LEU A 186 -1.50 -15.29 7.95
N ASN A 187 -0.69 -14.36 8.46
CA ASN A 187 -0.89 -13.72 9.75
C ASN A 187 -1.79 -12.49 9.61
N VAL A 188 -2.38 -12.07 10.73
CA VAL A 188 -3.29 -10.91 10.74
C VAL A 188 -2.52 -9.69 11.22
N VAL A 189 -2.25 -8.74 10.32
CA VAL A 189 -1.63 -7.48 10.70
C VAL A 189 -2.68 -6.53 11.25
N VAL A 190 -2.52 -6.15 12.50
CA VAL A 190 -3.42 -5.26 13.25
C VAL A 190 -2.88 -3.85 13.40
N ALA A 191 -1.57 -3.67 13.20
CA ALA A 191 -0.91 -2.37 13.29
C ALA A 191 0.25 -2.29 12.30
N HIS A 192 0.46 -1.11 11.69
CA HIS A 192 1.64 -0.88 10.88
C HIS A 192 2.06 0.59 10.90
N LYS A 193 3.31 0.87 10.50
CA LYS A 193 3.79 2.26 10.40
C LYS A 193 3.17 2.95 9.18
N GLY A 194 2.96 4.25 9.33
CA GLY A 194 2.73 5.15 8.20
C GLY A 194 4.03 5.76 7.69
N THR A 195 3.91 6.73 6.78
CA THR A 195 5.07 7.40 6.21
C THR A 195 4.77 8.86 5.88
N VAL A 196 5.80 9.72 5.96
CA VAL A 196 5.82 11.00 5.29
C VAL A 196 7.12 11.12 4.52
N ARG A 197 7.00 11.40 3.20
CA ARG A 197 8.13 11.54 2.28
C ARG A 197 8.10 12.90 1.64
N TRP A 198 9.24 13.58 1.69
CA TRP A 198 9.37 14.91 1.10
C TRP A 198 10.79 15.15 0.61
N ARG A 199 10.92 16.18 -0.23
CA ARG A 199 12.20 16.63 -0.74
C ARG A 199 12.68 17.84 0.07
N CYS A 200 13.96 17.81 0.43
CA CYS A 200 14.69 18.98 0.92
C CYS A 200 15.71 19.39 -0.14
N ARG A 201 15.71 20.66 -0.50
CA ARG A 201 16.61 21.24 -1.49
C ARG A 201 17.48 22.29 -0.84
N THR A 202 18.77 22.31 -1.18
CA THR A 202 19.69 23.40 -0.87
C THR A 202 20.08 24.14 -2.14
N SER A 203 20.23 25.45 -2.04
CA SER A 203 20.67 26.30 -3.14
C SER A 203 22.02 26.92 -2.86
N GLY A 204 22.68 27.34 -3.92
CA GLY A 204 23.99 27.98 -3.86
C GLY A 204 24.18 28.95 -5.01
N ARG A 205 25.43 29.12 -5.43
CA ARG A 205 25.80 29.93 -6.59
C ARG A 205 26.90 29.23 -7.39
N ALA A 206 26.59 29.02 -8.69
CA ALA A 206 27.54 28.41 -9.61
C ALA A 206 28.80 29.28 -9.82
N ALA A 207 29.95 28.63 -9.94
CA ALA A 207 31.22 29.24 -10.31
C ALA A 207 32.11 28.18 -10.95
N HIS A 208 33.18 28.64 -11.63
CA HIS A 208 34.19 27.71 -12.11
C HIS A 208 34.99 27.12 -10.92
N SER A 209 35.21 25.81 -10.93
CA SER A 209 35.83 25.08 -9.80
C SER A 209 37.25 25.56 -9.46
N SER A 210 37.97 26.26 -10.38
CA SER A 210 39.26 26.87 -10.10
C SER A 210 39.19 28.15 -9.27
N ARG A 211 37.96 28.69 -9.06
CA ARG A 211 37.69 29.88 -8.24
C ARG A 211 36.48 29.64 -7.35
N PRO A 212 36.52 28.63 -6.47
CA PRO A 212 35.36 28.21 -5.67
C PRO A 212 34.86 29.32 -4.72
N GLU A 213 35.72 30.27 -4.34
CA GLU A 213 35.39 31.44 -3.52
C GLU A 213 34.40 32.41 -4.20
N GLN A 214 34.21 32.31 -5.52
CA GLN A 214 33.21 33.09 -6.27
C GLN A 214 31.84 32.41 -6.30
N GLY A 215 31.80 31.16 -5.87
CA GLY A 215 30.57 30.36 -5.79
C GLY A 215 30.06 30.23 -4.36
N ASP A 216 28.96 29.47 -4.24
CA ASP A 216 28.46 28.95 -2.97
C ASP A 216 27.97 27.52 -3.24
N ASN A 217 28.53 26.56 -2.50
CA ASN A 217 28.37 25.13 -2.87
C ASN A 217 27.15 24.51 -2.21
N ALA A 218 26.09 24.27 -2.99
CA ALA A 218 24.86 23.65 -2.54
C ALA A 218 25.05 22.23 -1.96
N ILE A 219 26.03 21.45 -2.48
CA ILE A 219 26.34 20.11 -1.94
C ILE A 219 26.92 20.22 -0.54
N TYR A 220 27.73 21.23 -0.26
CA TYR A 220 28.29 21.44 1.10
C TYR A 220 27.23 21.88 2.10
N HIS A 221 26.19 22.62 1.65
CA HIS A 221 25.01 22.89 2.48
C HIS A 221 24.23 21.62 2.74
N MET A 222 23.97 20.80 1.71
CA MET A 222 23.24 19.54 1.84
C MET A 222 23.99 18.53 2.73
N ALA A 223 25.30 18.46 2.67
CA ALA A 223 26.09 17.58 3.53
C ALA A 223 25.82 17.83 5.03
N ARG A 224 25.64 19.10 5.44
CA ARG A 224 25.27 19.45 6.82
C ARG A 224 23.87 19.02 7.19
N VAL A 225 22.93 19.16 6.25
CA VAL A 225 21.54 18.68 6.43
C VAL A 225 21.52 17.15 6.58
N VAL A 226 22.24 16.43 5.74
CA VAL A 226 22.34 14.95 5.81
C VAL A 226 22.96 14.51 7.13
N ALA A 227 24.03 15.16 7.60
CA ALA A 227 24.66 14.85 8.89
C ALA A 227 23.70 15.10 10.07
N ALA A 228 22.90 16.17 10.04
CA ALA A 228 21.87 16.42 11.05
C ALA A 228 20.76 15.34 11.01
N LEU A 229 20.33 14.91 9.82
CA LEU A 229 19.34 13.84 9.67
C LEU A 229 19.88 12.47 10.12
N GLU A 230 21.14 12.16 9.86
CA GLU A 230 21.80 10.96 10.39
C GLU A 230 21.78 10.95 11.93
N SER A 231 22.14 12.08 12.55
CA SER A 231 22.09 12.23 14.01
C SER A 231 20.65 12.10 14.54
N TYR A 232 19.67 12.71 13.87
CA TYR A 232 18.26 12.52 14.23
C TYR A 232 17.84 11.04 14.17
N ALA A 233 18.18 10.35 13.09
CA ALA A 233 17.82 8.95 12.89
C ALA A 233 18.44 8.02 13.93
N ARG A 234 19.72 8.28 14.29
CA ARG A 234 20.49 7.47 15.25
C ARG A 234 20.15 7.78 16.70
N ASP A 235 20.06 9.05 17.06
CA ASP A 235 20.06 9.49 18.45
C ASP A 235 18.69 9.97 18.95
N VAL A 236 17.81 10.47 18.07
CA VAL A 236 16.52 11.04 18.45
C VAL A 236 15.35 10.08 18.15
N ALA A 237 15.23 9.62 16.93
CA ALA A 237 14.09 8.79 16.50
C ALA A 237 13.86 7.54 17.40
N PRO A 238 14.90 6.81 17.84
CA PRO A 238 14.74 5.66 18.73
C PRO A 238 14.24 6.02 20.15
N THR A 239 14.38 7.26 20.60
CA THR A 239 13.96 7.74 21.93
C THR A 239 12.55 8.28 21.96
N LEU A 240 11.93 8.48 20.79
CA LEU A 240 10.54 8.92 20.69
C LEU A 240 9.59 7.84 21.18
N THR A 241 8.31 8.22 21.35
CA THR A 241 7.24 7.28 21.71
C THR A 241 7.29 6.03 20.84
N ARG A 242 7.16 4.87 21.47
CA ARG A 242 7.19 3.56 20.80
C ARG A 242 5.79 2.95 20.83
N HIS A 243 5.36 2.43 19.70
CA HIS A 243 4.19 1.59 19.67
C HIS A 243 4.56 0.14 20.04
N ARG A 244 3.69 -0.55 20.82
CA ARG A 244 3.99 -1.89 21.35
C ARG A 244 4.29 -2.95 20.29
N LEU A 245 3.65 -2.85 19.10
CA LEU A 245 3.78 -3.83 18.01
C LEU A 245 4.78 -3.40 16.93
N VAL A 246 4.86 -2.10 16.62
CA VAL A 246 5.67 -1.62 15.47
C VAL A 246 6.94 -0.88 15.90
N GLY A 247 7.18 -0.74 17.21
CA GLY A 247 8.39 -0.13 17.75
C GLY A 247 8.43 1.40 17.60
N ALA A 248 9.64 1.95 17.56
CA ALA A 248 9.88 3.39 17.41
C ALA A 248 9.70 3.84 15.96
N PRO A 249 9.45 5.13 15.74
CA PRO A 249 9.53 5.73 14.40
C PRO A 249 10.96 5.66 13.85
N THR A 250 11.11 5.78 12.53
CA THR A 250 12.43 5.74 11.86
C THR A 250 12.54 6.83 10.81
N LEU A 251 13.78 7.19 10.45
CA LEU A 251 14.06 8.14 9.38
C LEU A 251 15.22 7.64 8.52
N SER A 252 15.12 7.82 7.21
CA SER A 252 16.18 7.54 6.26
C SER A 252 16.21 8.59 5.16
N VAL A 253 17.38 8.87 4.61
CA VAL A 253 17.57 9.60 3.36
C VAL A 253 17.81 8.56 2.27
N GLY A 254 16.89 8.45 1.32
CA GLY A 254 16.93 7.42 0.27
C GLY A 254 17.55 7.90 -1.05
N VAL A 255 17.50 9.21 -1.32
CA VAL A 255 18.00 9.80 -2.56
C VAL A 255 18.81 11.04 -2.24
N VAL A 256 19.93 11.23 -2.96
CA VAL A 256 20.68 12.47 -3.03
C VAL A 256 21.09 12.76 -4.47
N ALA A 257 20.86 13.98 -4.95
CA ALA A 257 21.28 14.41 -6.27
C ALA A 257 21.64 15.90 -6.26
N GLY A 258 22.68 16.28 -7.03
CA GLY A 258 23.13 17.67 -7.13
C GLY A 258 24.35 17.84 -7.99
N GLY A 259 24.54 19.07 -8.50
CA GLY A 259 25.62 19.40 -9.42
C GLY A 259 25.40 18.88 -10.85
N ILE A 260 26.12 19.47 -11.80
CA ILE A 260 26.02 19.14 -13.23
C ILE A 260 27.35 18.68 -13.84
N SER A 261 28.48 19.10 -13.24
CA SER A 261 29.83 18.81 -13.73
C SER A 261 30.86 18.99 -12.62
N VAL A 262 31.93 18.19 -12.65
CA VAL A 262 33.01 18.24 -11.66
C VAL A 262 33.77 19.56 -11.65
N ASN A 263 33.79 20.33 -12.75
CA ASN A 263 34.47 21.62 -12.88
C ASN A 263 33.54 22.83 -12.64
N THR A 264 32.35 22.60 -12.07
CA THR A 264 31.40 23.66 -11.70
C THR A 264 31.05 23.54 -10.23
N VAL A 265 31.16 24.63 -9.45
CA VAL A 265 30.59 24.71 -8.10
C VAL A 265 29.06 24.52 -8.22
N PRO A 266 28.44 23.54 -7.55
CA PRO A 266 27.02 23.27 -7.70
C PRO A 266 26.16 24.33 -7.00
N ASP A 267 25.13 24.81 -7.68
CA ASP A 267 24.17 25.77 -7.17
C ASP A 267 22.83 25.12 -6.73
N ASP A 268 22.70 23.81 -6.94
CA ASP A 268 21.53 23.04 -6.53
C ASP A 268 21.92 21.65 -6.03
N CYS A 269 21.25 21.21 -4.95
CA CYS A 269 21.30 19.84 -4.45
C CYS A 269 19.99 19.51 -3.72
N TYR A 270 19.50 18.27 -3.87
CA TYR A 270 18.33 17.83 -3.11
C TYR A 270 18.51 16.42 -2.55
N ILE A 271 17.73 16.14 -1.53
CA ILE A 271 17.55 14.80 -0.93
C ILE A 271 16.07 14.47 -0.85
N GLU A 272 15.75 13.16 -0.84
CA GLU A 272 14.44 12.66 -0.49
C GLU A 272 14.51 11.90 0.83
N ILE A 273 13.60 12.25 1.72
CA ILE A 273 13.54 11.81 3.11
C ILE A 273 12.31 10.93 3.30
N ASP A 274 12.48 9.75 3.90
CA ASP A 274 11.41 8.86 4.35
C ASP A 274 11.39 8.85 5.88
N ARG A 275 10.33 9.39 6.49
CA ARG A 275 10.07 9.35 7.93
C ARG A 275 8.91 8.41 8.18
N ARG A 276 9.19 7.25 8.80
CA ARG A 276 8.14 6.31 9.19
C ARG A 276 7.51 6.75 10.49
N VAL A 277 6.19 6.98 10.47
CA VAL A 277 5.37 7.39 11.62
C VAL A 277 4.74 6.15 12.27
N ILE A 278 4.57 6.19 13.58
CA ILE A 278 3.86 5.13 14.32
C ILE A 278 2.35 5.39 14.34
N PRO A 279 1.48 4.39 14.65
CA PRO A 279 0.07 4.62 14.90
C PRO A 279 -0.15 5.74 15.93
N GLY A 280 -1.09 6.64 15.65
CA GLY A 280 -1.38 7.82 16.48
C GLY A 280 -0.51 9.05 16.19
N GLU A 281 0.61 8.92 15.47
CA GLU A 281 1.46 10.06 15.08
C GLU A 281 0.92 10.71 13.79
N ASP A 282 0.79 12.03 13.78
CA ASP A 282 0.43 12.77 12.57
C ASP A 282 1.66 12.95 11.67
N PRO A 283 1.59 12.56 10.38
CA PRO A 283 2.74 12.64 9.48
C PRO A 283 3.24 14.06 9.22
N TYR A 284 2.35 15.06 9.20
CA TYR A 284 2.74 16.45 8.99
C TYR A 284 3.42 17.05 10.22
N GLU A 285 2.93 16.73 11.41
CA GLU A 285 3.59 17.12 12.67
C GLU A 285 4.96 16.44 12.83
N ALA A 286 5.04 15.15 12.47
CA ALA A 286 6.30 14.41 12.49
C ALA A 286 7.34 15.04 11.56
N ARG A 287 6.93 15.46 10.35
CA ARG A 287 7.76 16.19 9.39
C ARG A 287 8.20 17.55 9.96
N ALA A 288 7.28 18.33 10.55
CA ALA A 288 7.60 19.63 11.14
C ALA A 288 8.69 19.52 12.21
N LYS A 289 8.58 18.52 13.10
CA LYS A 289 9.60 18.27 14.14
C LYS A 289 10.98 17.93 13.56
N VAL A 290 11.05 17.21 12.44
CA VAL A 290 12.33 16.93 11.75
C VAL A 290 12.89 18.20 11.13
N ILE A 291 12.07 19.05 10.51
CA ILE A 291 12.48 20.33 9.94
C ILE A 291 13.05 21.26 11.02
N ASP A 292 12.36 21.36 12.15
CA ASP A 292 12.82 22.16 13.30
C ASP A 292 14.16 21.64 13.85
N TYR A 293 14.32 20.31 13.94
CA TYR A 293 15.58 19.71 14.35
C TYR A 293 16.73 20.08 13.40
N ILE A 294 16.52 19.97 12.10
CA ILE A 294 17.52 20.37 11.10
C ILE A 294 17.91 21.85 11.32
N ALA A 295 16.92 22.74 11.42
CA ALA A 295 17.16 24.18 11.58
C ALA A 295 17.97 24.53 12.83
N GLN A 296 17.86 23.73 13.91
CA GLN A 296 18.60 23.90 15.16
C GLN A 296 20.02 23.34 15.12
N HIS A 297 20.33 22.41 14.18
CA HIS A 297 21.61 21.68 14.16
C HIS A 297 22.50 22.00 12.96
N ILE A 298 22.10 22.95 12.12
CA ILE A 298 22.91 23.44 11.00
C ILE A 298 23.13 24.95 11.15
N PRO A 299 24.17 25.55 10.49
CA PRO A 299 24.39 26.98 10.54
C PRO A 299 23.19 27.81 10.17
N ALA A 300 22.88 28.84 10.95
CA ALA A 300 21.77 29.75 10.65
C ALA A 300 21.97 30.41 9.27
N GLY A 301 20.88 30.56 8.52
CA GLY A 301 20.91 31.13 7.18
C GLY A 301 21.37 30.17 6.07
N THR A 302 21.58 28.88 6.39
CA THR A 302 21.79 27.87 5.33
C THR A 302 20.63 27.90 4.33
N PRO A 303 20.90 28.13 3.02
CA PRO A 303 19.84 28.26 2.02
C PRO A 303 19.22 26.90 1.72
N MET A 304 18.12 26.59 2.40
CA MET A 304 17.38 25.35 2.20
C MET A 304 15.88 25.60 2.09
N LYS A 305 15.19 24.66 1.40
CA LYS A 305 13.75 24.64 1.25
C LYS A 305 13.24 23.21 1.39
N HIS A 306 12.22 23.02 2.22
CA HIS A 306 11.47 21.77 2.27
C HIS A 306 10.24 21.89 1.39
N GLU A 307 10.13 21.02 0.40
CA GLU A 307 8.96 20.93 -0.47
C GLU A 307 7.81 20.24 0.27
N ASP A 308 6.57 20.41 -0.24
CA ASP A 308 5.44 19.68 0.32
C ASP A 308 5.63 18.17 0.19
N PRO A 309 5.10 17.38 1.12
CA PRO A 309 5.21 15.93 1.02
C PRO A 309 4.56 15.39 -0.25
N PHE A 310 5.27 14.56 -0.98
CA PHE A 310 4.71 13.83 -2.12
C PHE A 310 4.00 12.52 -1.67
N ILE A 311 4.29 12.03 -0.45
CA ILE A 311 3.53 10.97 0.22
C ILE A 311 3.36 11.37 1.68
N ALA A 312 2.11 11.23 2.19
CA ALA A 312 1.80 11.34 3.60
C ALA A 312 0.65 10.38 3.93
N GLY A 313 0.92 9.41 4.78
CA GLY A 313 -0.04 8.41 5.25
C GLY A 313 0.14 8.10 6.72
N ARG A 314 -0.97 7.96 7.45
CA ARG A 314 -0.97 7.51 8.85
C ARG A 314 -0.63 6.03 8.94
N GLY A 315 -0.21 5.56 10.11
CA GLY A 315 -0.13 4.14 10.43
C GLY A 315 -1.51 3.56 10.75
N LEU A 316 -1.65 2.23 10.59
CA LEU A 316 -2.81 1.49 11.08
C LEU A 316 -2.66 1.30 12.60
N SER A 317 -3.70 1.69 13.36
CA SER A 317 -3.79 1.44 14.80
C SER A 317 -4.56 0.15 15.08
N ASP A 318 -4.16 -0.55 16.15
CA ASP A 318 -4.84 -1.73 16.66
C ASP A 318 -5.96 -1.43 17.67
N ASP A 319 -6.33 -0.16 17.85
CA ASP A 319 -7.31 0.26 18.87
C ASP A 319 -8.74 -0.24 18.60
N HIS A 320 -9.12 -0.47 17.32
CA HIS A 320 -10.51 -0.76 16.95
C HIS A 320 -10.68 -2.01 16.08
N ASN A 321 -9.64 -2.82 15.88
CA ASN A 321 -9.68 -4.00 14.99
C ASN A 321 -9.47 -5.33 15.71
N GLY A 322 -9.35 -5.35 17.04
CA GLY A 322 -9.07 -6.56 17.82
C GLY A 322 -10.09 -7.69 17.59
N THR A 323 -11.40 -7.38 17.66
CA THR A 323 -12.46 -8.37 17.42
C THR A 323 -12.42 -8.94 15.99
N LEU A 324 -12.12 -8.10 14.99
CA LEU A 324 -11.94 -8.54 13.60
C LEU A 324 -10.73 -9.46 13.48
N ALA A 325 -9.61 -9.08 14.11
CA ALA A 325 -8.38 -9.87 14.12
C ALA A 325 -8.58 -11.23 14.79
N GLU A 326 -9.32 -11.28 15.91
CA GLU A 326 -9.66 -12.54 16.59
C GLU A 326 -10.50 -13.47 15.70
N LYS A 327 -11.55 -12.94 15.07
CA LYS A 327 -12.41 -13.72 14.16
C LYS A 327 -11.65 -14.28 12.97
N LEU A 328 -10.88 -13.44 12.26
CA LEU A 328 -10.08 -13.88 11.11
C LEU A 328 -8.94 -14.81 11.55
N GLY A 329 -8.27 -14.47 12.64
CA GLY A 329 -7.18 -15.26 13.21
C GLY A 329 -7.61 -16.67 13.60
N ALA A 330 -8.80 -16.83 14.21
CA ALA A 330 -9.35 -18.15 14.56
C ALA A 330 -9.59 -19.06 13.34
N VAL A 331 -9.94 -18.47 12.19
CA VAL A 331 -10.04 -19.23 10.93
C VAL A 331 -8.65 -19.58 10.39
N ALA A 332 -7.74 -18.60 10.34
CA ALA A 332 -6.41 -18.76 9.77
C ALA A 332 -5.50 -19.71 10.56
N GLN A 333 -5.70 -19.87 11.88
CA GLN A 333 -4.96 -20.81 12.70
C GLN A 333 -5.04 -22.27 12.23
N ARG A 334 -6.13 -22.65 11.57
CA ARG A 334 -6.30 -23.98 10.99
C ARG A 334 -5.30 -24.29 9.88
N SER A 335 -4.76 -23.24 9.25
CA SER A 335 -3.74 -23.32 8.19
C SER A 335 -2.35 -22.86 8.66
N GLY A 336 -2.13 -22.77 9.96
CA GLY A 336 -0.83 -22.43 10.55
C GLY A 336 -0.49 -20.92 10.58
N GLY A 337 -1.46 -20.04 10.24
CA GLY A 337 -1.34 -18.59 10.32
C GLY A 337 -2.16 -17.97 11.46
N GLY A 338 -2.63 -16.74 11.27
CA GLY A 338 -3.61 -16.09 12.14
C GLY A 338 -3.07 -15.39 13.37
N LEU A 339 -1.74 -15.30 13.52
CA LEU A 339 -1.16 -14.58 14.65
C LEU A 339 -1.34 -13.06 14.46
N PRO A 340 -1.89 -12.34 15.47
CA PRO A 340 -1.93 -10.87 15.42
C PRO A 340 -0.52 -10.30 15.48
N GLN A 341 -0.18 -9.41 14.54
CA GLN A 341 1.17 -8.80 14.48
C GLN A 341 1.14 -7.34 14.05
N GLY A 342 2.25 -6.65 14.35
CA GLY A 342 2.55 -5.33 13.79
C GLY A 342 3.69 -5.41 12.78
N VAL A 343 3.63 -4.59 11.73
CA VAL A 343 4.65 -4.57 10.66
C VAL A 343 5.20 -3.16 10.41
N PRO A 344 6.44 -3.03 9.89
CA PRO A 344 7.08 -1.73 9.71
C PRO A 344 6.71 -1.03 8.39
N TYR A 345 6.10 -1.72 7.43
CA TYR A 345 5.65 -1.15 6.15
C TYR A 345 4.24 -0.55 6.26
N GLY A 346 3.82 0.22 5.26
CA GLY A 346 2.50 0.84 5.20
C GLY A 346 1.63 0.12 4.16
N THR A 347 0.30 0.33 4.23
CA THR A 347 -0.71 -0.23 3.32
C THR A 347 -1.88 0.73 3.16
N ASN A 348 -2.88 0.36 2.37
CA ASN A 348 -4.16 1.08 2.24
C ASN A 348 -5.03 1.08 3.52
N ALA A 349 -4.80 0.17 4.45
CA ALA A 349 -5.66 -0.04 5.62
C ALA A 349 -6.00 1.21 6.46
N PRO A 350 -5.06 2.17 6.68
CA PRO A 350 -5.37 3.38 7.44
C PRO A 350 -6.44 4.28 6.82
N ALA A 351 -6.63 4.24 5.50
CA ALA A 351 -7.67 5.02 4.83
C ALA A 351 -9.06 4.55 5.26
N TYR A 352 -9.26 3.25 5.32
CA TYR A 352 -10.52 2.64 5.72
C TYR A 352 -10.77 2.75 7.23
N ALA A 353 -9.73 2.53 8.03
CA ALA A 353 -9.80 2.71 9.48
C ALA A 353 -10.15 4.16 9.87
N ALA A 354 -9.56 5.16 9.21
CA ALA A 354 -9.87 6.56 9.40
C ALA A 354 -11.30 6.93 8.96
N ALA A 355 -11.89 6.15 8.05
CA ALA A 355 -13.28 6.29 7.62
C ALA A 355 -14.27 5.48 8.51
N GLY A 356 -13.80 4.97 9.65
CA GLY A 356 -14.60 4.33 10.70
C GLY A 356 -14.79 2.81 10.55
N ALA A 357 -14.17 2.17 9.56
CA ALA A 357 -14.29 0.72 9.38
C ALA A 357 -13.19 -0.03 10.15
N PRO A 358 -13.52 -1.01 11.02
CA PRO A 358 -12.53 -1.91 11.59
C PRO A 358 -11.75 -2.59 10.46
N THR A 359 -10.41 -2.46 10.46
CA THR A 359 -9.58 -2.88 9.33
C THR A 359 -8.38 -3.69 9.80
N VAL A 360 -8.11 -4.79 9.12
CA VAL A 360 -6.90 -5.62 9.27
C VAL A 360 -6.27 -5.87 7.91
N VAL A 361 -5.00 -6.31 7.93
CA VAL A 361 -4.27 -6.68 6.71
C VAL A 361 -3.98 -8.18 6.74
N PHE A 362 -4.20 -8.87 5.62
CA PHE A 362 -4.06 -10.33 5.55
C PHE A 362 -3.83 -10.80 4.12
N GLY A 363 -2.94 -11.75 3.92
CA GLY A 363 -2.82 -12.45 2.63
C GLY A 363 -1.66 -13.42 2.56
N PRO A 364 -1.53 -14.09 1.39
CA PRO A 364 -0.47 -15.04 1.11
C PRO A 364 0.85 -14.34 0.80
N GLY A 365 1.94 -15.06 0.92
CA GLY A 365 3.27 -14.58 0.56
C GLY A 365 3.99 -13.85 1.69
N SER A 366 5.27 -13.56 1.46
CA SER A 366 6.14 -12.82 2.37
C SER A 366 6.50 -11.47 1.80
N ILE A 367 6.48 -10.44 2.63
CA ILE A 367 6.96 -9.09 2.25
C ILE A 367 8.42 -9.11 1.78
N ASP A 368 9.21 -10.09 2.18
CA ASP A 368 10.59 -10.27 1.71
C ASP A 368 10.69 -10.60 0.22
N GLN A 369 9.57 -11.02 -0.41
CA GLN A 369 9.46 -11.26 -1.85
C GLN A 369 8.90 -10.08 -2.62
N ALA A 370 8.22 -9.15 -1.93
CA ALA A 370 7.75 -7.92 -2.53
C ALA A 370 8.93 -7.08 -3.05
N HIS A 371 8.74 -6.43 -4.21
CA HIS A 371 9.73 -5.52 -4.83
C HIS A 371 11.06 -6.18 -5.22
N THR A 372 11.18 -7.51 -5.17
CA THR A 372 12.41 -8.24 -5.55
C THR A 372 12.57 -8.36 -7.07
N CYS A 373 13.78 -8.70 -7.50
CA CYS A 373 14.10 -8.91 -8.92
C CYS A 373 13.55 -10.24 -9.47
N ASP A 374 13.10 -11.13 -8.60
CA ASP A 374 12.64 -12.49 -8.90
C ASP A 374 11.38 -12.85 -8.07
N GLU A 375 10.43 -11.94 -8.00
CA GLU A 375 9.22 -12.05 -7.20
C GLU A 375 8.41 -13.31 -7.48
N TRP A 376 7.95 -13.96 -6.40
CA TRP A 376 7.11 -15.15 -6.44
C TRP A 376 6.20 -15.27 -5.21
N VAL A 377 5.16 -16.09 -5.33
CA VAL A 377 4.29 -16.51 -4.21
C VAL A 377 4.10 -18.04 -4.23
N GLU A 378 4.00 -18.66 -3.06
CA GLU A 378 3.74 -20.10 -2.94
C GLU A 378 2.27 -20.43 -3.25
N VAL A 379 2.05 -21.42 -4.11
CA VAL A 379 0.69 -21.91 -4.46
C VAL A 379 -0.04 -22.42 -3.21
N SER A 380 0.67 -23.06 -2.29
CA SER A 380 0.09 -23.53 -1.03
C SER A 380 -0.46 -22.40 -0.17
N GLN A 381 0.23 -21.23 -0.12
CA GLN A 381 -0.25 -20.07 0.60
C GLN A 381 -1.42 -19.36 -0.12
N LEU A 382 -1.39 -19.33 -1.46
CA LEU A 382 -2.53 -18.82 -2.24
C LEU A 382 -3.81 -19.59 -1.94
N VAL A 383 -3.74 -20.92 -1.99
CA VAL A 383 -4.88 -21.80 -1.71
C VAL A 383 -5.35 -21.62 -0.27
N ALA A 384 -4.43 -21.63 0.69
CA ALA A 384 -4.76 -21.44 2.10
C ALA A 384 -5.42 -20.08 2.35
N ALA A 385 -4.91 -19.00 1.75
CA ALA A 385 -5.52 -17.67 1.86
C ALA A 385 -6.94 -17.63 1.30
N GLY A 386 -7.16 -18.23 0.13
CA GLY A 386 -8.49 -18.32 -0.47
C GLY A 386 -9.49 -19.05 0.42
N GLU A 387 -9.12 -20.22 0.95
CA GLU A 387 -9.98 -21.01 1.86
C GLU A 387 -10.25 -20.27 3.19
N ILE A 388 -9.23 -19.60 3.76
CA ILE A 388 -9.39 -18.79 4.98
C ILE A 388 -10.37 -17.65 4.73
N LEU A 389 -10.22 -16.91 3.63
CA LEU A 389 -11.07 -15.79 3.27
C LEU A 389 -12.52 -16.25 2.98
N TYR A 390 -12.67 -17.37 2.31
CA TYR A 390 -13.99 -17.98 2.08
C TYR A 390 -14.65 -18.39 3.40
N ASP A 391 -13.96 -19.14 4.26
CA ASP A 391 -14.48 -19.60 5.55
C ASP A 391 -14.82 -18.44 6.49
N PHE A 392 -13.96 -17.42 6.51
CA PHE A 392 -14.19 -16.18 7.27
C PHE A 392 -15.42 -15.44 6.74
N ALA A 393 -15.49 -15.17 5.43
CA ALA A 393 -16.57 -14.40 4.85
C ALA A 393 -17.93 -15.08 5.00
N ARG A 394 -18.05 -16.40 4.74
CA ARG A 394 -19.32 -17.12 4.90
C ARG A 394 -19.84 -17.18 6.32
N SER A 395 -18.96 -17.06 7.31
CA SER A 395 -19.29 -17.17 8.74
C SER A 395 -19.34 -15.84 9.47
N TYR A 396 -18.98 -14.73 8.82
CA TYR A 396 -18.95 -13.40 9.44
C TYR A 396 -20.37 -12.94 9.83
N ARG A 397 -20.53 -12.57 11.11
CA ARG A 397 -21.79 -12.13 11.72
C ARG A 397 -21.55 -10.87 12.54
#